data_62da01d0cbaa49a9d58e46bae09e5bd1
#
_entry.id   62da01d0cbaa49a9d58e46bae09e5bd1
#
_cell.length_a   1.000
_cell.length_b   1.000
_cell.length_c   1.000
_cell.angle_alpha   90.00
_cell.angle_beta   90.00
_cell.angle_gamma   90.00
#
_symmetry.space_group_name_H-M   'P 1'
#
loop_
_entity.id
_entity.type
_entity.pdbx_description
1 polymer ?
#
loop_
_entity_poly.entity_id
_entity_poly.type
_entity_poly.pdbx_seq_one_letter_code
_entity_poly.pdbx_strand_id
1 'polypeptide(L)'
;MAILRRALAVSAAIAAAGAGVLVNASPALASTPASCSSVRQIGTTRVLTVGGMEAASVKQYYGCGYNYAYIYVWEQYRNTHSNWDLYVHVIDHTNSGSDYGVGEVNNTTRAELWGAPANTAAHCTHVTGYLNSTGGSTSKVC
;
A
#
# COMPACT_ATOMS: atom_id res chain seq x y z
N MET A 1 0.75 -61.56 54.82
CA MET A 1 1.17 -61.46 53.39
C MET A 1 0.45 -60.33 52.77
N ALA A 2 1.09 -59.20 52.58
CA ALA A 2 0.50 -58.01 51.98
C ALA A 2 1.22 -57.77 50.65
N ILE A 3 0.48 -57.81 49.54
CA ILE A 3 0.96 -57.62 48.19
C ILE A 3 0.79 -56.13 47.82
N LEU A 4 1.89 -55.41 47.75
CA LEU A 4 1.97 -54.03 47.32
C LEU A 4 1.84 -53.96 45.78
N ARG A 5 0.74 -53.43 45.26
CA ARG A 5 0.59 -53.12 43.84
C ARG A 5 1.08 -51.66 43.59
N ARG A 6 2.19 -51.53 42.90
CA ARG A 6 2.69 -50.23 42.38
C ARG A 6 1.91 -49.87 41.13
N ALA A 7 1.20 -48.76 41.18
CA ALA A 7 0.59 -48.14 40.01
C ALA A 7 1.63 -47.24 39.31
N LEU A 8 1.94 -47.56 38.06
CA LEU A 8 2.77 -46.73 37.18
C LEU A 8 1.85 -45.65 36.57
N ALA A 9 2.06 -44.40 36.94
CA ALA A 9 1.43 -43.27 36.27
C ALA A 9 2.22 -42.94 34.99
N VAL A 10 1.60 -43.15 33.83
CA VAL A 10 2.13 -42.74 32.54
C VAL A 10 1.67 -41.31 32.29
N SER A 11 2.59 -40.37 32.41
CA SER A 11 2.32 -38.97 32.04
C SER A 11 2.44 -38.82 30.52
N ALA A 12 1.32 -38.64 29.84
CA ALA A 12 1.29 -38.26 28.43
C ALA A 12 1.54 -36.78 28.29
N ALA A 13 2.71 -36.39 27.78
CA ALA A 13 3.02 -35.04 27.38
C ALA A 13 2.34 -34.74 26.04
N ILE A 14 1.30 -33.88 26.05
CA ILE A 14 0.66 -33.38 24.84
C ILE A 14 1.53 -32.25 24.33
N ALA A 15 2.30 -32.49 23.27
CA ALA A 15 2.97 -31.46 22.50
C ALA A 15 1.92 -30.72 21.64
N ALA A 16 1.50 -29.55 22.07
CA ALA A 16 0.70 -28.65 21.25
C ALA A 16 1.59 -28.08 20.14
N ALA A 17 1.53 -28.70 18.95
CA ALA A 17 2.09 -28.09 17.75
C ALA A 17 1.23 -26.88 17.38
N GLY A 18 1.69 -25.68 17.73
CA GLY A 18 1.10 -24.42 17.27
C GLY A 18 1.29 -24.30 15.75
N ALA A 19 0.28 -24.67 14.97
CA ALA A 19 0.23 -24.33 13.57
C ALA A 19 0.09 -22.80 13.47
N GLY A 20 1.20 -22.09 13.26
CA GLY A 20 1.19 -20.68 12.90
C GLY A 20 0.45 -20.54 11.58
N VAL A 21 -0.77 -20.00 11.62
CA VAL A 21 -1.50 -19.59 10.42
C VAL A 21 -0.74 -18.40 9.85
N LEU A 22 0.05 -18.64 8.83
CA LEU A 22 0.57 -17.56 7.97
C LEU A 22 -0.64 -16.97 7.24
N VAL A 23 -1.25 -15.95 7.81
CA VAL A 23 -2.18 -15.09 7.09
C VAL A 23 -1.36 -14.38 6.02
N ASN A 24 -1.31 -14.95 4.82
CA ASN A 24 -0.91 -14.21 3.64
C ASN A 24 -1.95 -13.09 3.47
N ALA A 25 -1.63 -11.90 3.99
CA ALA A 25 -2.38 -10.71 3.64
C ALA A 25 -2.23 -10.53 2.13
N SER A 26 -3.25 -10.92 1.37
CA SER A 26 -3.32 -10.59 -0.04
C SER A 26 -3.18 -9.08 -0.15
N PRO A 27 -2.27 -8.57 -1.01
CA PRO A 27 -2.20 -7.13 -1.24
C PRO A 27 -3.60 -6.68 -1.67
N ALA A 28 -4.17 -5.73 -0.94
CA ALA A 28 -5.44 -5.14 -1.33
C ALA A 28 -5.28 -4.65 -2.78
N LEU A 29 -6.07 -5.22 -3.68
CA LEU A 29 -6.09 -4.75 -5.07
C LEU A 29 -6.54 -3.29 -5.02
N ALA A 30 -5.74 -2.40 -5.63
CA ALA A 30 -6.14 -1.02 -5.79
C ALA A 30 -7.50 -0.96 -6.49
N SER A 31 -8.40 -0.11 -6.00
CA SER A 31 -9.61 0.22 -6.76
C SER A 31 -9.22 0.79 -8.13
N THR A 32 -10.13 0.86 -9.07
CA THR A 32 -9.88 1.56 -10.33
C THR A 32 -10.24 3.04 -10.18
N PRO A 33 -9.55 3.96 -10.89
CA PRO A 33 -9.96 5.37 -10.91
C PRO A 33 -11.34 5.50 -11.56
N ALA A 34 -12.13 6.48 -11.12
CA ALA A 34 -13.50 6.68 -11.60
C ALA A 34 -13.60 6.89 -13.14
N SER A 35 -12.53 7.38 -13.75
CA SER A 35 -12.44 7.67 -15.19
C SER A 35 -11.97 6.49 -16.06
N CYS A 36 -11.57 5.36 -15.46
CA CYS A 36 -11.04 4.21 -16.22
C CYS A 36 -11.28 2.90 -15.47
N SER A 37 -12.00 1.98 -16.10
CA SER A 37 -12.37 0.69 -15.50
C SER A 37 -11.24 -0.34 -15.50
N SER A 38 -10.13 -0.10 -16.20
CA SER A 38 -9.00 -1.03 -16.26
C SER A 38 -7.70 -0.27 -16.34
N VAL A 39 -6.86 -0.45 -15.32
CA VAL A 39 -5.52 0.14 -15.24
C VAL A 39 -4.49 -0.94 -14.89
N ARG A 40 -3.25 -0.75 -15.34
CA ARG A 40 -2.10 -1.59 -14.95
C ARG A 40 -1.04 -0.74 -14.27
N GLN A 41 -0.42 -1.27 -13.24
CA GLN A 41 0.72 -0.60 -12.62
C GLN A 41 1.89 -0.54 -13.60
N ILE A 42 2.55 0.61 -13.65
CA ILE A 42 3.82 0.85 -14.35
C ILE A 42 4.84 1.40 -13.36
N GLY A 43 6.13 1.10 -13.60
CA GLY A 43 7.19 1.48 -12.66
C GLY A 43 7.13 0.73 -11.31
N THR A 44 7.97 1.18 -10.39
CA THR A 44 8.11 0.57 -9.06
C THR A 44 7.14 1.19 -8.05
N THR A 45 6.75 0.42 -7.04
CA THR A 45 6.06 0.95 -5.87
C THR A 45 7.05 1.69 -4.98
N ARG A 46 6.66 2.87 -4.47
CA ARG A 46 7.37 3.59 -3.41
C ARG A 46 6.65 3.40 -2.09
N VAL A 47 7.32 2.83 -1.09
CA VAL A 47 6.80 2.74 0.28
C VAL A 47 7.18 4.01 1.04
N LEU A 48 6.23 4.58 1.77
CA LEU A 48 6.42 5.70 2.69
C LEU A 48 6.48 5.16 4.12
N THR A 49 7.51 5.55 4.86
CA THR A 49 7.72 5.14 6.25
C THR A 49 7.56 6.34 7.18
N VAL A 50 6.73 6.22 8.21
CA VAL A 50 6.50 7.23 9.24
C VAL A 50 6.84 6.63 10.59
N GLY A 51 7.78 7.24 11.31
CA GLY A 51 8.19 6.75 12.63
C GLY A 51 8.71 5.30 12.66
N GLY A 52 9.32 4.83 11.55
CA GLY A 52 9.79 3.45 11.40
C GLY A 52 8.71 2.44 10.95
N MET A 53 7.46 2.86 10.80
CA MET A 53 6.36 2.04 10.32
C MET A 53 6.15 2.27 8.82
N GLU A 54 5.98 1.22 8.03
CA GLU A 54 5.47 1.34 6.66
C GLU A 54 4.02 1.85 6.73
N ALA A 55 3.80 3.07 6.24
CA ALA A 55 2.56 3.80 6.43
C ALA A 55 1.71 3.90 5.17
N ALA A 56 2.34 4.01 4.01
CA ALA A 56 1.64 4.12 2.74
C ALA A 56 2.48 3.58 1.58
N SER A 57 1.85 3.37 0.43
CA SER A 57 2.53 3.07 -0.82
C SER A 57 2.04 4.00 -1.93
N VAL A 58 3.00 4.51 -2.72
CA VAL A 58 2.76 5.34 -3.90
C VAL A 58 3.02 4.51 -5.14
N LYS A 59 2.12 4.57 -6.12
CA LYS A 59 2.20 3.80 -7.36
C LYS A 59 1.80 4.64 -8.55
N GLN A 60 2.33 4.27 -9.72
CA GLN A 60 1.90 4.81 -11.00
C GLN A 60 1.11 3.76 -11.77
N TYR A 61 0.02 4.18 -12.39
CA TYR A 61 -0.80 3.32 -13.24
C TYR A 61 -0.98 3.95 -14.63
N TYR A 62 -1.22 3.09 -15.62
CA TYR A 62 -1.61 3.45 -16.97
C TYR A 62 -2.91 2.75 -17.34
N GLY A 63 -3.82 3.47 -17.97
CA GLY A 63 -5.06 2.93 -18.51
C GLY A 63 -5.87 4.00 -19.26
N CYS A 64 -6.74 3.59 -20.17
CA CYS A 64 -7.60 4.47 -20.96
C CYS A 64 -6.85 5.63 -21.67
N GLY A 65 -5.56 5.45 -21.99
CA GLY A 65 -4.74 6.49 -22.64
C GLY A 65 -4.12 7.51 -21.69
N TYR A 66 -4.23 7.34 -20.37
CA TYR A 66 -3.74 8.28 -19.35
C TYR A 66 -2.81 7.61 -18.34
N ASN A 67 -1.93 8.39 -17.74
CA ASN A 67 -1.24 8.02 -16.51
C ASN A 67 -2.05 8.47 -15.29
N TYR A 68 -1.94 7.70 -14.20
CA TYR A 68 -2.62 7.98 -12.93
C TYR A 68 -1.65 7.87 -11.77
N ALA A 69 -1.72 8.82 -10.87
CA ALA A 69 -1.08 8.75 -9.56
C ALA A 69 -2.00 8.05 -8.57
N TYR A 70 -1.43 7.26 -7.68
CA TYR A 70 -2.17 6.52 -6.65
C TYR A 70 -1.38 6.44 -5.36
N ILE A 71 -2.06 6.61 -4.23
CA ILE A 71 -1.53 6.36 -2.89
C ILE A 71 -2.50 5.49 -2.10
N TYR A 72 -1.94 4.53 -1.35
CA TYR A 72 -2.68 3.68 -0.43
C TYR A 72 -2.08 3.77 0.96
N VAL A 73 -2.90 4.04 1.97
CA VAL A 73 -2.52 4.09 3.38
C VAL A 73 -2.72 2.71 4.00
N TRP A 74 -1.66 2.14 4.55
CA TRP A 74 -1.66 0.79 5.10
C TRP A 74 -2.50 0.70 6.38
N GLU A 75 -3.06 -0.48 6.63
CA GLU A 75 -3.94 -0.73 7.78
C GLU A 75 -3.26 -0.43 9.12
N GLN A 76 -2.00 -0.81 9.28
CA GLN A 76 -1.25 -0.54 10.52
C GLN A 76 -1.14 0.95 10.83
N TYR A 77 -1.02 1.82 9.81
CA TYR A 77 -1.03 3.26 10.01
C TYR A 77 -2.43 3.76 10.35
N ARG A 78 -3.45 3.30 9.62
CA ARG A 78 -4.85 3.69 9.83
C ARG A 78 -5.37 3.29 11.21
N ASN A 79 -4.90 2.17 11.78
CA ASN A 79 -5.29 1.70 13.12
C ASN A 79 -4.71 2.54 14.26
N THR A 80 -3.70 3.37 13.99
CA THR A 80 -3.00 4.18 15.01
C THR A 80 -3.20 5.68 14.82
N HIS A 81 -3.88 6.11 13.75
CA HIS A 81 -4.13 7.50 13.43
C HIS A 81 -5.61 7.71 13.09
N SER A 82 -6.17 8.84 13.52
CA SER A 82 -7.59 9.15 13.32
C SER A 82 -7.90 9.83 11.98
N ASN A 83 -6.91 10.53 11.41
CA ASN A 83 -7.00 11.21 10.12
C ASN A 83 -5.60 11.48 9.55
N TRP A 84 -5.55 11.85 8.28
CA TRP A 84 -4.34 12.20 7.54
C TRP A 84 -4.67 13.03 6.30
N ASP A 85 -3.64 13.65 5.73
CA ASP A 85 -3.71 14.34 4.45
C ASP A 85 -3.06 13.47 3.37
N LEU A 86 -3.66 13.43 2.18
CA LEU A 86 -3.12 12.73 1.02
C LEU A 86 -2.98 13.68 -0.15
N TYR A 87 -1.84 13.59 -0.82
CA TYR A 87 -1.57 14.29 -2.06
C TYR A 87 -0.82 13.39 -3.02
N VAL A 88 -1.21 13.36 -4.29
CA VAL A 88 -0.54 12.62 -5.35
C VAL A 88 -0.56 13.38 -6.66
N HIS A 89 0.49 13.24 -7.46
CA HIS A 89 0.55 13.81 -8.79
C HIS A 89 1.49 13.03 -9.70
N VAL A 90 1.31 13.18 -11.01
CA VAL A 90 2.22 12.70 -12.04
C VAL A 90 3.18 13.81 -12.39
N ILE A 91 4.49 13.55 -12.35
CA ILE A 91 5.54 14.46 -12.82
C ILE A 91 5.90 14.09 -14.26
N ASP A 92 5.81 15.04 -15.16
CA ASP A 92 6.17 14.91 -16.57
C ASP A 92 7.57 15.45 -16.83
N HIS A 93 8.52 14.56 -17.06
CA HIS A 93 9.92 14.91 -17.37
C HIS A 93 10.12 15.45 -18.78
N THR A 94 9.20 15.18 -19.69
CA THR A 94 9.27 15.69 -21.06
C THR A 94 8.93 17.18 -21.12
N ASN A 95 8.08 17.64 -20.19
CA ASN A 95 7.65 19.02 -20.05
C ASN A 95 8.24 19.69 -18.80
N SER A 96 9.55 19.58 -18.60
CA SER A 96 10.28 20.31 -17.55
C SER A 96 9.82 20.01 -16.10
N GLY A 97 9.31 18.82 -15.85
CA GLY A 97 8.89 18.41 -14.52
C GLY A 97 7.56 19.03 -14.06
N SER A 98 6.69 19.38 -15.00
CA SER A 98 5.34 19.88 -14.68
C SER A 98 4.47 18.81 -14.00
N ASP A 99 3.60 19.25 -13.10
CA ASP A 99 2.66 18.42 -12.36
C ASP A 99 1.37 18.21 -13.16
N TYR A 100 0.93 16.97 -13.23
CA TYR A 100 -0.32 16.57 -13.87
C TYR A 100 -1.11 15.62 -12.99
N GLY A 101 -2.40 15.48 -13.28
CA GLY A 101 -3.22 14.44 -12.66
C GLY A 101 -3.23 14.50 -11.14
N VAL A 102 -3.33 15.70 -10.58
CA VAL A 102 -3.31 15.93 -9.13
C VAL A 102 -4.53 15.32 -8.48
N GLY A 103 -4.32 14.67 -7.34
CA GLY A 103 -5.32 14.27 -6.36
C GLY A 103 -4.92 14.80 -4.99
N GLU A 104 -5.89 15.39 -4.27
CA GLU A 104 -5.68 15.94 -2.94
C GLU A 104 -6.92 15.72 -2.06
N VAL A 105 -6.68 15.35 -0.83
CA VAL A 105 -7.71 15.33 0.21
C VAL A 105 -7.05 15.55 1.56
N ASN A 106 -7.61 16.48 2.34
CA ASN A 106 -7.10 16.85 3.66
C ASN A 106 -8.03 16.34 4.76
N ASN A 107 -7.45 16.05 5.93
CA ASN A 107 -8.17 15.62 7.13
C ASN A 107 -9.15 14.45 6.85
N THR A 108 -8.65 13.40 6.19
CA THR A 108 -9.46 12.27 5.72
C THR A 108 -9.17 11.00 6.50
N THR A 109 -10.10 10.04 6.42
CA THR A 109 -9.93 8.64 6.87
C THR A 109 -9.84 7.66 5.69
N ARG A 110 -9.78 8.16 4.45
CA ARG A 110 -9.71 7.31 3.25
C ARG A 110 -8.46 6.47 3.24
N ALA A 111 -8.61 5.19 2.91
CA ALA A 111 -7.48 4.30 2.73
C ALA A 111 -6.69 4.58 1.43
N GLU A 112 -7.31 5.22 0.44
CA GLU A 112 -6.68 5.43 -0.87
C GLU A 112 -7.11 6.75 -1.52
N LEU A 113 -6.26 7.22 -2.44
CA LEU A 113 -6.55 8.36 -3.28
C LEU A 113 -5.99 8.12 -4.68
N TRP A 114 -6.82 8.36 -5.70
CA TRP A 114 -6.44 8.46 -7.09
C TRP A 114 -6.28 9.92 -7.50
N GLY A 115 -5.22 10.22 -8.24
CA GLY A 115 -5.10 11.47 -8.97
C GLY A 115 -6.04 11.51 -10.18
N ALA A 116 -6.27 12.70 -10.73
CA ALA A 116 -6.99 12.88 -11.97
C ALA A 116 -6.22 12.22 -13.15
N PRO A 117 -6.88 11.92 -14.28
CA PRO A 117 -6.19 11.42 -15.47
C PRO A 117 -5.17 12.45 -16.00
N ALA A 118 -3.92 12.02 -16.16
CA ALA A 118 -2.84 12.83 -16.70
C ALA A 118 -2.59 12.46 -18.17
N ASN A 119 -2.73 13.42 -19.08
CA ASN A 119 -2.47 13.21 -20.51
C ASN A 119 -0.94 13.22 -20.80
N THR A 120 -0.24 12.25 -20.26
CA THR A 120 1.22 12.10 -20.31
C THR A 120 1.67 10.72 -20.79
N ALA A 121 0.78 9.98 -21.44
CA ALA A 121 1.02 8.59 -21.85
C ALA A 121 2.21 8.40 -22.80
N ALA A 122 2.55 9.43 -23.60
CA ALA A 122 3.68 9.43 -24.52
C ALA A 122 4.96 10.03 -23.92
N HIS A 123 4.95 10.36 -22.63
CA HIS A 123 6.03 11.08 -21.96
C HIS A 123 6.76 10.21 -20.94
N CYS A 124 7.99 10.60 -20.58
CA CYS A 124 8.69 10.04 -19.44
C CYS A 124 8.12 10.63 -18.15
N THR A 125 7.58 9.80 -17.28
CA THR A 125 6.88 10.24 -16.07
C THR A 125 7.29 9.45 -14.83
N HIS A 126 7.05 10.02 -13.65
CA HIS A 126 6.96 9.29 -12.38
C HIS A 126 5.80 9.86 -11.56
N VAL A 127 5.44 9.19 -10.49
CA VAL A 127 4.46 9.66 -9.52
C VAL A 127 5.15 10.05 -8.23
N THR A 128 4.76 11.19 -7.69
CA THR A 128 5.09 11.58 -6.31
C THR A 128 3.81 11.58 -5.48
N GLY A 129 3.92 11.09 -4.25
CA GLY A 129 2.81 11.07 -3.31
C GLY A 129 3.25 11.43 -1.90
N TYR A 130 2.33 11.97 -1.13
CA TYR A 130 2.55 12.41 0.24
C TYR A 130 1.45 11.88 1.16
N LEU A 131 1.87 11.38 2.32
CA LEU A 131 1.05 11.14 3.49
C LEU A 131 1.47 12.18 4.54
N ASN A 132 0.61 13.15 4.81
CA ASN A 132 0.97 14.36 5.56
C ASN A 132 2.24 15.00 4.95
N SER A 133 3.29 15.21 5.74
CA SER A 133 4.58 15.75 5.28
C SER A 133 5.56 14.71 4.74
N THR A 134 5.23 13.42 4.82
CA THR A 134 6.11 12.34 4.35
C THR A 134 5.83 12.03 2.90
N GLY A 135 6.80 12.27 2.02
CA GLY A 135 6.67 12.08 0.58
C GLY A 135 7.63 11.06 0.00
N GLY A 136 7.33 10.63 -1.23
CA GLY A 136 8.21 9.78 -2.00
C GLY A 136 7.73 9.57 -3.43
N SER A 137 8.66 9.16 -4.30
CA SER A 137 8.42 9.03 -5.73
C SER A 137 8.69 7.61 -6.22
N THR A 138 7.90 7.19 -7.20
CA THR A 138 8.12 5.95 -7.96
C THR A 138 9.34 6.06 -8.86
N SER A 139 9.77 4.97 -9.50
CA SER A 139 10.73 5.06 -10.58
C SER A 139 10.16 5.81 -11.78
N LYS A 140 11.06 6.47 -12.53
CA LYS A 140 10.71 7.06 -13.83
C LYS A 140 10.40 5.95 -14.85
N VAL A 141 9.34 6.14 -15.61
CA VAL A 141 8.91 5.30 -16.72
C VAL A 141 8.83 6.15 -17.98
N CYS A 142 9.33 5.62 -19.09
CA CYS A 142 9.29 6.24 -20.42
C CYS A 142 8.56 5.36 -21.42
#